data_65107a3ad67774bfc079fbb1b5dde26c
#
_entry.id   65107a3ad67774bfc079fbb1b5dde26c
#
_cell.length_a   1.000
_cell.length_b   1.000
_cell.length_c   1.000
_cell.angle_alpha   90.00
_cell.angle_beta   90.00
_cell.angle_gamma   90.00
#
_symmetry.space_group_name_H-M   'P 1'
#
loop_
_entity.id
_entity.type
_entity.pdbx_description
1 polymer ?
#
loop_
_entity_poly.entity_id
_entity_poly.type
_entity_poly.pdbx_seq_one_letter_code
_entity_poly.pdbx_strand_id
1 'polypeptide(L)'
;CSSDLAYWEGVNGARKYQIRLYRNGSTVGTSIETTDTQYNFRSMITREGDYYFRVRALGLKSKDTTDWTESDEVTFDYALSSSSSSNNNSPAAATGWRSDSTGWWYQYADGSYPVNAWLYVDNNWFHFDGRGYMQTGWLYDNGQYYYLNPVSDGSQGRMITGWYWVDGQCYYFNPGPTGIVGAMAINTTIDGYRVGPSGAWIQ
;
A
#
# COMPACT_ATOMS: atom_id res chain seq x y z
N CYS A 1 5.83 -7.45 3.34
CA CYS A 1 4.45 -7.30 2.86
C CYS A 1 3.58 -6.99 4.05
N SER A 2 2.78 -5.94 3.99
CA SER A 2 1.69 -5.78 4.96
C SER A 2 0.64 -6.83 4.61
N SER A 3 0.44 -7.81 5.47
CA SER A 3 -0.49 -8.92 5.25
C SER A 3 -1.97 -8.47 5.20
N ASP A 4 -2.25 -7.21 5.52
CA ASP A 4 -3.56 -6.57 5.50
C ASP A 4 -3.84 -5.79 4.20
N LEU A 5 -2.85 -5.68 3.30
CA LEU A 5 -2.97 -5.02 2.01
C LEU A 5 -3.20 -6.04 0.89
N ALA A 6 -4.34 -5.97 0.26
CA ALA A 6 -4.65 -6.69 -0.97
C ALA A 6 -4.22 -5.89 -2.20
N TYR A 7 -3.63 -6.55 -3.19
CA TYR A 7 -3.37 -5.99 -4.51
C TYR A 7 -3.61 -7.05 -5.58
N TRP A 8 -3.94 -6.61 -6.78
CA TRP A 8 -4.23 -7.48 -7.92
C TRP A 8 -3.82 -6.82 -9.24
N GLU A 9 -3.66 -7.63 -10.26
CA GLU A 9 -3.33 -7.12 -11.59
C GLU A 9 -4.54 -6.41 -12.23
N GLY A 10 -4.25 -5.29 -12.91
CA GLY A 10 -5.26 -4.54 -13.64
C GLY A 10 -5.76 -5.31 -14.87
N VAL A 11 -7.08 -5.35 -15.04
CA VAL A 11 -7.73 -5.97 -16.21
C VAL A 11 -8.04 -4.89 -17.25
N ASN A 12 -7.57 -5.08 -18.47
CA ASN A 12 -7.82 -4.14 -19.56
C ASN A 12 -9.33 -4.01 -19.85
N GLY A 13 -9.83 -2.78 -19.85
CA GLY A 13 -11.26 -2.48 -20.03
C GLY A 13 -12.10 -2.57 -18.76
N ALA A 14 -11.51 -2.90 -17.61
CA ALA A 14 -12.19 -2.79 -16.32
C ALA A 14 -12.46 -1.32 -15.98
N ARG A 15 -13.65 -1.04 -15.49
CA ARG A 15 -13.99 0.29 -14.96
C ARG A 15 -13.79 0.40 -13.47
N LYS A 16 -13.98 -0.69 -12.77
CA LYS A 16 -13.79 -0.82 -11.33
C LYS A 16 -13.66 -2.29 -10.97
N TYR A 17 -13.28 -2.53 -9.75
CA TYR A 17 -13.15 -3.85 -9.16
C TYR A 17 -14.16 -4.00 -8.03
N GLN A 18 -14.67 -5.21 -7.86
CA GLN A 18 -15.42 -5.59 -6.69
C GLN A 18 -14.58 -6.57 -5.89
N ILE A 19 -14.37 -6.27 -4.61
CA ILE A 19 -13.57 -7.07 -3.70
C ILE A 19 -14.40 -7.51 -2.50
N ARG A 20 -14.04 -8.65 -1.93
CA ARG A 20 -14.72 -9.22 -0.77
C ARG A 20 -13.73 -9.95 0.12
N LEU A 21 -13.69 -9.59 1.40
CA LEU A 21 -12.86 -10.25 2.40
C LEU A 21 -13.57 -11.46 2.98
N TYR A 22 -12.81 -12.52 3.26
CA TYR A 22 -13.26 -13.74 3.93
C TYR A 22 -12.39 -14.02 5.14
N ARG A 23 -12.95 -14.65 6.15
CA ARG A 23 -12.28 -15.18 7.34
C ARG A 23 -12.79 -16.59 7.61
N ASN A 24 -11.90 -17.58 7.71
CA ASN A 24 -12.24 -18.98 7.95
C ASN A 24 -13.39 -19.44 7.03
N GLY A 25 -13.32 -19.08 5.75
CA GLY A 25 -14.35 -19.40 4.73
C GLY A 25 -15.63 -18.57 4.77
N SER A 26 -15.82 -17.69 5.75
CA SER A 26 -17.02 -16.83 5.87
C SER A 26 -16.73 -15.38 5.47
N THR A 27 -17.71 -14.72 4.85
CA THR A 27 -17.56 -13.31 4.44
C THR A 27 -17.41 -12.37 5.62
N VAL A 28 -16.51 -11.38 5.50
CA VAL A 28 -16.32 -10.29 6.46
C VAL A 28 -16.89 -9.01 5.85
N GLY A 29 -17.93 -8.48 6.45
CA GLY A 29 -18.60 -7.27 5.97
C GLY A 29 -19.29 -7.45 4.62
N THR A 30 -19.47 -6.34 3.90
CA THR A 30 -20.05 -6.27 2.56
C THR A 30 -18.97 -6.21 1.48
N SER A 31 -19.32 -6.49 0.22
CA SER A 31 -18.41 -6.27 -0.90
C SER A 31 -18.12 -4.79 -1.09
N ILE A 32 -16.89 -4.48 -1.42
CA ILE A 32 -16.35 -3.15 -1.66
C ILE A 32 -16.15 -2.98 -3.16
N GLU A 33 -16.42 -1.80 -3.70
CA GLU A 33 -16.11 -1.42 -5.06
C GLU A 33 -15.03 -0.34 -5.07
N THR A 34 -14.02 -0.50 -5.90
CA THR A 34 -12.92 0.46 -6.07
C THR A 34 -12.49 0.55 -7.53
N THR A 35 -11.89 1.66 -7.92
CA THR A 35 -11.20 1.83 -9.21
C THR A 35 -9.72 1.43 -9.13
N ASP A 36 -9.19 1.34 -7.90
CA ASP A 36 -7.81 1.00 -7.63
C ASP A 36 -7.56 -0.51 -7.79
N THR A 37 -6.32 -0.89 -7.98
CA THR A 37 -5.87 -2.29 -8.04
C THR A 37 -5.33 -2.80 -6.71
N GLN A 38 -5.69 -2.12 -5.62
CA GLN A 38 -5.29 -2.45 -4.25
C GLN A 38 -6.34 -1.99 -3.25
N TYR A 39 -6.37 -2.64 -2.08
CA TYR A 39 -7.24 -2.26 -0.97
C TYR A 39 -6.65 -2.71 0.36
N ASN A 40 -6.72 -1.83 1.38
CA ASN A 40 -6.27 -2.14 2.73
C ASN A 40 -7.44 -2.64 3.58
N PHE A 41 -7.35 -3.89 4.01
CA PHE A 41 -8.38 -4.55 4.83
C PHE A 41 -8.17 -4.40 6.34
N ARG A 42 -7.15 -3.64 6.80
CA ARG A 42 -6.77 -3.54 8.21
C ARG A 42 -7.96 -3.27 9.14
N SER A 43 -8.85 -2.35 8.77
CA SER A 43 -10.04 -2.01 9.58
C SER A 43 -11.09 -3.13 9.64
N MET A 44 -11.01 -4.10 8.74
CA MET A 44 -11.93 -5.23 8.66
C MET A 44 -11.37 -6.50 9.34
N ILE A 45 -10.05 -6.56 9.59
CA ILE A 45 -9.38 -7.65 10.29
C ILE A 45 -9.51 -7.39 11.80
N THR A 46 -10.67 -7.73 12.35
CA THR A 46 -11.08 -7.43 13.72
C THR A 46 -10.92 -8.61 14.68
N ARG A 47 -10.50 -9.77 14.19
CA ARG A 47 -10.34 -11.01 14.96
C ARG A 47 -9.20 -11.84 14.38
N GLU A 48 -8.62 -12.73 15.17
CA GLU A 48 -7.71 -13.77 14.70
C GLU A 48 -8.40 -14.71 13.70
N GLY A 49 -7.63 -15.35 12.84
CA GLY A 49 -8.11 -16.33 11.87
C GLY A 49 -7.41 -16.27 10.53
N ASP A 50 -7.84 -17.12 9.63
CA ASP A 50 -7.32 -17.21 8.27
C ASP A 50 -8.13 -16.32 7.34
N TYR A 51 -7.46 -15.38 6.71
CA TYR A 51 -8.08 -14.39 5.84
C TYR A 51 -7.61 -14.56 4.40
N TYR A 52 -8.55 -14.42 3.47
CA TYR A 52 -8.28 -14.25 2.06
C TYR A 52 -9.29 -13.28 1.44
N PHE A 53 -8.98 -12.74 0.28
CA PHE A 53 -9.93 -11.92 -0.45
C PHE A 53 -10.25 -12.53 -1.81
N ARG A 54 -11.41 -12.17 -2.35
CA ARG A 54 -11.77 -12.40 -3.74
C ARG A 54 -11.95 -11.07 -4.44
N VAL A 55 -11.50 -11.01 -5.68
CA VAL A 55 -11.62 -9.84 -6.55
C VAL A 55 -12.19 -10.24 -7.91
N ARG A 56 -12.97 -9.35 -8.50
CA ARG A 56 -13.37 -9.44 -9.91
C ARG A 56 -13.42 -8.07 -10.55
N ALA A 57 -13.15 -8.01 -11.86
CA ALA A 57 -13.28 -6.79 -12.64
C ALA A 57 -14.73 -6.59 -13.09
N LEU A 58 -15.21 -5.35 -13.01
CA LEU A 58 -16.51 -4.92 -13.51
C LEU A 58 -16.30 -4.06 -14.76
N GLY A 59 -16.83 -4.54 -15.91
CA GLY A 59 -16.78 -3.82 -17.17
C GLY A 59 -17.97 -2.86 -17.37
N LEU A 60 -18.09 -2.35 -18.58
CA LEU A 60 -19.18 -1.44 -19.01
C LEU A 60 -20.57 -2.08 -19.00
N LYS A 61 -20.64 -3.39 -19.21
CA LYS A 61 -21.87 -4.19 -19.26
C LYS A 61 -21.73 -5.38 -18.31
N SER A 62 -22.86 -5.88 -17.83
CA SER A 62 -22.91 -7.04 -16.93
C SER A 62 -22.16 -8.26 -17.48
N LYS A 63 -22.17 -8.47 -18.81
CA LYS A 63 -21.46 -9.54 -19.48
C LYS A 63 -19.93 -9.36 -19.52
N ASP A 64 -19.45 -8.18 -19.23
CA ASP A 64 -18.02 -7.83 -19.22
C ASP A 64 -17.42 -7.95 -17.79
N THR A 65 -18.15 -8.55 -16.86
CA THR A 65 -17.69 -8.85 -15.49
C THR A 65 -16.92 -10.17 -15.52
N THR A 66 -15.70 -10.17 -14.95
CA THR A 66 -14.90 -11.39 -14.83
C THR A 66 -15.42 -12.31 -13.73
N ASP A 67 -14.98 -13.56 -13.74
CA ASP A 67 -15.14 -14.44 -12.59
C ASP A 67 -14.35 -13.93 -11.38
N TRP A 68 -14.68 -14.46 -10.22
CA TRP A 68 -13.96 -14.16 -8.98
C TRP A 68 -12.61 -14.87 -8.98
N THR A 69 -11.54 -14.11 -8.71
CA THR A 69 -10.21 -14.63 -8.42
C THR A 69 -9.96 -14.55 -6.92
N GLU A 70 -9.38 -15.57 -6.33
CA GLU A 70 -9.09 -15.71 -4.91
C GLU A 70 -7.59 -15.50 -4.67
N SER A 71 -7.25 -14.80 -3.58
CA SER A 71 -5.87 -14.67 -3.10
C SER A 71 -5.44 -15.91 -2.31
N ASP A 72 -4.14 -15.99 -2.04
CA ASP A 72 -3.62 -16.87 -0.99
C ASP A 72 -4.23 -16.50 0.38
N GLU A 73 -4.26 -17.47 1.28
CA GLU A 73 -4.75 -17.33 2.64
C GLU A 73 -3.63 -16.81 3.55
N VAL A 74 -3.94 -15.87 4.43
CA VAL A 74 -3.02 -15.29 5.41
C VAL A 74 -3.60 -15.43 6.80
N THR A 75 -2.85 -16.07 7.70
CA THR A 75 -3.24 -16.23 9.11
C THR A 75 -2.88 -14.99 9.92
N PHE A 76 -3.83 -14.46 10.65
CA PHE A 76 -3.63 -13.43 11.66
C PHE A 76 -3.85 -14.02 13.05
N ASP A 77 -2.80 -14.04 13.86
CA ASP A 77 -2.84 -14.53 15.25
C ASP A 77 -3.39 -13.46 16.22
N TYR A 78 -3.73 -12.29 15.70
CA TYR A 78 -4.29 -11.16 16.47
C TYR A 78 -5.16 -10.28 15.57
N ALA A 79 -6.10 -9.59 16.19
CA ALA A 79 -6.96 -8.63 15.49
C ALA A 79 -6.22 -7.32 15.25
N LEU A 80 -6.12 -6.88 13.99
CA LEU A 80 -5.44 -5.63 13.61
C LEU A 80 -6.22 -4.38 14.02
N SER A 81 -7.53 -4.52 14.28
CA SER A 81 -8.41 -3.40 14.66
C SER A 81 -8.92 -3.47 16.10
N SER A 82 -8.46 -4.43 16.92
CA SER A 82 -8.86 -4.50 18.33
C SER A 82 -7.76 -3.94 19.22
N SER A 83 -8.08 -2.86 19.92
CA SER A 83 -7.39 -2.48 21.13
C SER A 83 -7.59 -3.58 22.18
N SER A 84 -6.50 -4.13 22.69
CA SER A 84 -6.53 -4.89 23.94
C SER A 84 -7.23 -4.07 25.02
N SER A 85 -8.28 -4.60 25.60
CA SER A 85 -8.89 -4.04 26.80
C SER A 85 -7.87 -4.04 27.94
N SER A 86 -7.13 -2.97 28.06
CA SER A 86 -6.57 -2.52 29.33
C SER A 86 -7.44 -1.38 29.79
N ASN A 87 -8.17 -1.61 30.90
CA ASN A 87 -8.86 -0.56 31.65
C ASN A 87 -7.89 0.57 32.00
N ASN A 88 -7.79 1.56 31.16
CA ASN A 88 -7.30 2.88 31.52
C ASN A 88 -8.18 3.89 30.78
N ASN A 89 -8.89 4.71 31.57
CA ASN A 89 -9.63 5.88 31.15
C ASN A 89 -8.67 6.95 30.61
N SER A 90 -8.06 6.70 29.44
CA SER A 90 -7.41 7.74 28.64
C SER A 90 -8.29 8.01 27.43
N PRO A 91 -8.55 9.26 27.05
CA PRO A 91 -9.29 9.59 25.83
C PRO A 91 -8.60 8.90 24.65
N ALA A 92 -9.40 8.29 23.77
CA ALA A 92 -8.89 7.64 22.56
C ALA A 92 -7.93 8.59 21.84
N ALA A 93 -6.74 8.11 21.52
CA ALA A 93 -5.76 8.91 20.81
C ALA A 93 -6.33 9.27 19.44
N ALA A 94 -6.29 10.54 19.06
CA ALA A 94 -6.76 10.93 17.74
C ALA A 94 -5.87 10.28 16.67
N THR A 95 -6.49 9.58 15.71
CA THR A 95 -5.79 9.03 14.53
C THR A 95 -5.16 10.17 13.73
N GLY A 96 -3.94 9.96 13.23
CA GLY A 96 -3.28 10.92 12.35
C GLY A 96 -1.79 11.03 12.56
N TRP A 97 -1.22 11.95 11.80
CA TRP A 97 0.20 12.25 11.83
C TRP A 97 0.64 12.84 13.18
N ARG A 98 1.80 12.39 13.63
CA ARG A 98 2.50 12.86 14.83
C ARG A 98 3.97 13.08 14.49
N SER A 99 4.64 13.91 15.26
CA SER A 99 6.08 14.15 15.13
C SER A 99 6.74 14.45 16.46
N ASP A 100 8.01 14.13 16.55
CA ASP A 100 8.91 14.52 17.62
C ASP A 100 10.28 14.93 17.04
N SER A 101 11.31 15.04 17.89
CA SER A 101 12.66 15.37 17.45
C SER A 101 13.33 14.29 16.58
N THR A 102 12.79 13.08 16.52
CA THR A 102 13.31 11.96 15.72
C THR A 102 12.70 11.95 14.32
N GLY A 103 11.40 12.25 14.20
CA GLY A 103 10.72 12.21 12.92
C GLY A 103 9.19 12.19 13.02
N TRP A 104 8.57 11.81 11.93
CA TRP A 104 7.12 11.69 11.80
C TRP A 104 6.69 10.23 11.92
N TRP A 105 5.52 9.98 12.54
CA TRP A 105 4.84 8.69 12.52
C TRP A 105 3.33 8.88 12.34
N TYR A 106 2.63 7.81 11.98
CA TYR A 106 1.18 7.83 11.87
C TYR A 106 0.57 7.02 13.00
N GLN A 107 -0.21 7.66 13.88
CA GLN A 107 -0.85 7.00 15.02
C GLN A 107 -2.27 6.59 14.66
N TYR A 108 -2.64 5.35 14.98
CA TYR A 108 -4.02 4.87 14.87
C TYR A 108 -4.82 5.24 16.12
N ALA A 109 -6.17 5.08 16.03
CA ALA A 109 -7.09 5.43 17.12
C ALA A 109 -6.85 4.63 18.42
N ASP A 110 -6.29 3.43 18.30
CA ASP A 110 -5.89 2.58 19.42
C ASP A 110 -4.53 2.92 20.03
N GLY A 111 -3.87 3.95 19.50
CA GLY A 111 -2.53 4.38 19.91
C GLY A 111 -1.38 3.64 19.25
N SER A 112 -1.65 2.56 18.48
CA SER A 112 -0.63 1.84 17.71
C SER A 112 -0.19 2.64 16.48
N TYR A 113 0.86 2.16 15.80
CA TYR A 113 1.43 2.79 14.59
C TYR A 113 2.05 1.72 13.67
N PRO A 114 2.21 1.99 12.37
CA PRO A 114 2.82 1.06 11.44
C PRO A 114 4.32 0.87 11.74
N VAL A 115 4.81 -0.37 11.63
CA VAL A 115 6.22 -0.75 11.86
C VAL A 115 6.67 -1.66 10.73
N ASN A 116 7.81 -1.34 10.08
CA ASN A 116 8.30 -2.03 8.88
C ASN A 116 7.18 -2.24 7.85
N ALA A 117 6.39 -1.21 7.59
CA ALA A 117 5.16 -1.34 6.84
C ALA A 117 4.88 -0.14 5.94
N TRP A 118 4.24 -0.41 4.82
CA TRP A 118 3.61 0.60 3.99
C TRP A 118 2.25 0.99 4.54
N LEU A 119 1.92 2.28 4.45
CA LEU A 119 0.61 2.82 4.77
C LEU A 119 0.15 3.75 3.64
N TYR A 120 -1.05 3.50 3.15
CA TYR A 120 -1.73 4.41 2.24
C TYR A 120 -2.65 5.33 3.04
N VAL A 121 -2.33 6.62 3.06
CA VAL A 121 -3.07 7.65 3.79
C VAL A 121 -2.99 8.98 3.03
N ASP A 122 -4.05 9.75 3.04
CA ASP A 122 -4.14 11.04 2.34
C ASP A 122 -3.79 10.93 0.85
N ASN A 123 -4.26 9.86 0.19
CA ASN A 123 -4.02 9.52 -1.22
C ASN A 123 -2.53 9.34 -1.59
N ASN A 124 -1.68 9.00 -0.62
CA ASN A 124 -0.25 8.77 -0.83
C ASN A 124 0.24 7.54 -0.06
N TRP A 125 1.27 6.89 -0.59
CA TRP A 125 1.99 5.84 0.07
C TRP A 125 3.13 6.40 0.91
N PHE A 126 3.29 5.88 2.12
CA PHE A 126 4.38 6.14 3.04
C PHE A 126 4.92 4.80 3.55
N HIS A 127 6.21 4.75 3.86
CA HIS A 127 6.82 3.60 4.52
C HIS A 127 7.37 4.00 5.90
N PHE A 128 7.24 3.09 6.86
CA PHE A 128 7.67 3.31 8.25
C PHE A 128 8.74 2.28 8.61
N ASP A 129 9.75 2.72 9.36
CA ASP A 129 10.87 1.89 9.80
C ASP A 129 10.46 0.93 10.96
N GLY A 130 11.44 0.14 11.46
CA GLY A 130 11.22 -0.81 12.57
C GLY A 130 10.88 -0.15 13.91
N ARG A 131 10.97 1.18 14.01
CA ARG A 131 10.58 1.96 15.17
C ARG A 131 9.28 2.73 14.95
N GLY A 132 8.71 2.63 13.74
CA GLY A 132 7.47 3.28 13.35
C GLY A 132 7.63 4.70 12.83
N TYR A 133 8.86 5.17 12.56
CA TYR A 133 9.08 6.49 11.96
C TYR A 133 9.00 6.43 10.44
N MET A 134 8.35 7.45 9.86
CA MET A 134 8.24 7.64 8.42
C MET A 134 9.62 7.76 7.78
N GLN A 135 9.87 6.95 6.77
CA GLN A 135 11.12 6.97 6.01
C GLN A 135 11.08 7.98 4.86
N THR A 136 12.28 8.40 4.43
CA THR A 136 12.48 9.29 3.27
C THR A 136 13.72 8.84 2.49
N GLY A 137 13.83 9.28 1.22
CA GLY A 137 14.94 8.91 0.34
C GLY A 137 14.79 7.50 -0.23
N TRP A 138 15.91 6.85 -0.53
CA TRP A 138 15.92 5.52 -1.11
C TRP A 138 15.46 4.46 -0.09
N LEU A 139 14.56 3.61 -0.54
CA LEU A 139 14.08 2.44 0.19
C LEU A 139 14.24 1.19 -0.68
N TYR A 140 14.84 0.15 -0.11
CA TYR A 140 14.84 -1.19 -0.69
C TYR A 140 13.90 -2.07 0.12
N ASP A 141 12.82 -2.53 -0.50
CA ASP A 141 11.82 -3.38 0.14
C ASP A 141 11.35 -4.47 -0.82
N ASN A 142 11.27 -5.71 -0.32
CA ASN A 142 10.80 -6.89 -1.08
C ASN A 142 11.42 -7.06 -2.48
N GLY A 143 12.73 -6.80 -2.61
CA GLY A 143 13.45 -6.97 -3.88
C GLY A 143 13.31 -5.80 -4.85
N GLN A 144 12.65 -4.71 -4.47
CA GLN A 144 12.43 -3.51 -5.28
C GLN A 144 13.03 -2.26 -4.62
N TYR A 145 13.44 -1.31 -5.44
CA TYR A 145 13.82 0.03 -4.99
C TYR A 145 12.66 0.99 -5.16
N TYR A 146 12.48 1.84 -4.16
CA TYR A 146 11.50 2.93 -4.11
C TYR A 146 12.21 4.23 -3.74
N TYR A 147 11.58 5.35 -4.02
CA TYR A 147 12.05 6.64 -3.54
C TYR A 147 10.93 7.38 -2.82
N LEU A 148 11.22 7.81 -1.59
CA LEU A 148 10.30 8.53 -0.74
C LEU A 148 10.75 9.98 -0.67
N ASN A 149 9.87 10.93 -0.95
CA ASN A 149 10.26 12.34 -1.02
C ASN A 149 11.00 12.82 0.24
N PRO A 150 12.26 13.24 0.16
CA PRO A 150 13.00 13.72 1.33
C PRO A 150 12.71 15.19 1.66
N VAL A 151 12.06 15.94 0.76
CA VAL A 151 11.88 17.38 0.89
C VAL A 151 10.72 17.70 1.84
N SER A 152 10.97 18.57 2.82
CA SER A 152 9.95 19.03 3.77
C SER A 152 9.12 20.18 3.18
N ASP A 153 8.31 19.87 2.18
CA ASP A 153 7.46 20.79 1.42
C ASP A 153 5.95 20.51 1.55
N GLY A 154 5.58 19.71 2.55
CA GLY A 154 4.22 19.20 2.73
C GLY A 154 3.96 17.89 1.99
N SER A 155 4.94 17.39 1.23
CA SER A 155 4.90 16.07 0.56
C SER A 155 5.98 15.10 1.05
N GLN A 156 6.69 15.45 2.11
CA GLN A 156 7.76 14.63 2.70
C GLN A 156 7.27 13.22 3.02
N GLY A 157 8.08 12.22 2.70
CA GLY A 157 7.79 10.80 2.92
C GLY A 157 6.88 10.15 1.88
N ARG A 158 6.25 10.92 0.99
CA ARG A 158 5.39 10.35 -0.06
C ARG A 158 6.22 9.53 -1.05
N MET A 159 5.73 8.36 -1.40
CA MET A 159 6.31 7.53 -2.44
C MET A 159 6.24 8.23 -3.80
N ILE A 160 7.36 8.32 -4.47
CA ILE A 160 7.48 8.94 -5.80
C ILE A 160 7.03 7.94 -6.87
N THR A 161 6.35 8.46 -7.90
CA THR A 161 5.98 7.71 -9.12
C THR A 161 6.27 8.55 -10.36
N GLY A 162 6.47 7.89 -11.51
CA GLY A 162 6.86 8.54 -12.75
C GLY A 162 8.35 8.86 -12.82
N TRP A 163 8.73 9.75 -13.73
CA TRP A 163 10.10 10.22 -13.88
C TRP A 163 10.48 11.18 -12.75
N TYR A 164 11.62 10.93 -12.10
CA TYR A 164 12.08 11.76 -10.99
C TYR A 164 13.62 11.86 -10.95
N TRP A 165 14.12 13.07 -10.66
CA TRP A 165 15.54 13.35 -10.53
C TRP A 165 16.02 13.15 -9.08
N VAL A 166 17.05 12.34 -8.91
CA VAL A 166 17.73 12.12 -7.63
C VAL A 166 19.23 12.28 -7.86
N ASP A 167 19.85 13.20 -7.15
CA ASP A 167 21.31 13.44 -7.17
C ASP A 167 21.91 13.56 -8.59
N GLY A 168 21.20 14.26 -9.48
CA GLY A 168 21.65 14.52 -10.85
C GLY A 168 21.43 13.36 -11.84
N GLN A 169 20.77 12.28 -11.41
CA GLN A 169 20.33 11.16 -12.27
C GLN A 169 18.81 11.07 -12.32
N CYS A 170 18.26 10.69 -13.47
CA CYS A 170 16.84 10.55 -13.66
C CYS A 170 16.44 9.06 -13.57
N TYR A 171 15.40 8.77 -12.81
CA TYR A 171 14.87 7.43 -12.59
C TYR A 171 13.38 7.40 -12.94
N TYR A 172 12.86 6.22 -13.24
CA TYR A 172 11.43 6.01 -13.41
C TYR A 172 10.88 5.07 -12.37
N PHE A 173 9.86 5.52 -11.64
CA PHE A 173 9.14 4.75 -10.64
C PHE A 173 7.74 4.43 -11.18
N ASN A 174 7.36 3.16 -11.20
CA ASN A 174 6.13 2.70 -11.83
C ASN A 174 4.88 3.39 -11.21
N PRO A 175 4.08 4.13 -11.99
CA PRO A 175 2.85 4.74 -11.47
C PRO A 175 1.65 3.78 -11.43
N GLY A 176 1.80 2.50 -11.89
CA GLY A 176 0.70 1.60 -12.18
C GLY A 176 0.13 1.83 -13.59
N PRO A 177 -0.90 1.10 -14.00
CA PRO A 177 -1.57 -0.02 -13.33
C PRO A 177 -0.87 -1.37 -13.53
N THR A 178 0.21 -1.43 -14.30
CA THR A 178 0.98 -2.66 -14.53
C THR A 178 2.22 -2.70 -13.65
N GLY A 179 2.51 -3.85 -13.04
CA GLY A 179 3.65 -4.03 -12.15
C GLY A 179 3.44 -3.44 -10.76
N ILE A 180 4.51 -3.41 -9.95
CA ILE A 180 4.47 -2.93 -8.58
C ILE A 180 4.53 -1.41 -8.56
N VAL A 181 3.50 -0.76 -8.04
CA VAL A 181 3.41 0.71 -7.94
C VAL A 181 4.58 1.25 -7.11
N GLY A 182 5.23 2.29 -7.60
CA GLY A 182 6.40 2.92 -6.96
C GLY A 182 7.72 2.17 -7.17
N ALA A 183 7.71 0.96 -7.71
CA ALA A 183 8.95 0.22 -7.97
C ALA A 183 9.79 0.90 -9.07
N MET A 184 11.09 1.04 -8.82
CA MET A 184 12.03 1.60 -9.78
C MET A 184 12.20 0.67 -11.00
N ALA A 185 12.07 1.21 -12.18
CA ALA A 185 12.34 0.48 -13.44
C ALA A 185 13.86 0.28 -13.65
N ILE A 186 14.22 -0.93 -14.06
CA ILE A 186 15.61 -1.28 -14.41
C ILE A 186 15.66 -2.02 -15.74
N ASN A 187 16.75 -1.86 -16.49
CA ASN A 187 17.03 -2.58 -17.75
C ASN A 187 15.84 -2.58 -18.74
N THR A 188 15.14 -1.47 -18.89
CA THR A 188 13.96 -1.38 -19.75
C THR A 188 13.90 -0.04 -20.49
N THR A 189 12.90 0.11 -21.35
CA THR A 189 12.62 1.36 -22.08
C THR A 189 11.21 1.84 -21.74
N ILE A 190 11.09 3.11 -21.39
CA ILE A 190 9.84 3.77 -21.01
C ILE A 190 9.68 5.02 -21.84
N ASP A 191 8.62 5.11 -22.63
CA ASP A 191 8.34 6.24 -23.53
C ASP A 191 9.52 6.60 -24.46
N GLY A 192 10.30 5.58 -24.89
CA GLY A 192 11.46 5.78 -25.74
C GLY A 192 12.77 6.07 -24.99
N TYR A 193 12.73 6.27 -23.67
CA TYR A 193 13.89 6.52 -22.82
C TYR A 193 14.37 5.23 -22.15
N ARG A 194 15.65 4.92 -22.28
CA ARG A 194 16.23 3.68 -21.73
C ARG A 194 16.73 3.90 -20.30
N VAL A 195 16.37 3.01 -19.38
CA VAL A 195 16.97 2.94 -18.04
C VAL A 195 17.88 1.72 -17.92
N GLY A 196 19.02 1.91 -17.29
CA GLY A 196 20.06 0.89 -17.15
C GLY A 196 19.87 -0.05 -15.95
N PRO A 197 20.90 -0.88 -15.66
CA PRO A 197 20.86 -1.81 -14.53
C PRO A 197 20.82 -1.11 -13.16
N SER A 198 21.30 0.14 -13.08
CA SER A 198 21.19 0.97 -11.86
C SER A 198 19.82 1.65 -11.72
N GLY A 199 18.92 1.53 -12.71
CA GLY A 199 17.68 2.27 -12.82
C GLY A 199 17.82 3.68 -13.39
N ALA A 200 19.05 4.21 -13.50
CA ALA A 200 19.27 5.53 -14.05
C ALA A 200 18.99 5.56 -15.56
N TRP A 201 18.43 6.68 -16.02
CA TRP A 201 18.28 6.98 -17.44
C TRP A 201 19.67 7.02 -18.13
N ILE A 202 19.76 6.36 -19.28
CA ILE A 202 20.96 6.30 -20.14
C ILE A 202 20.68 7.16 -21.37
N GLN A 203 21.55 8.12 -21.62
CA GLN A 203 21.55 8.92 -22.85
C GLN A 203 22.07 8.12 -24.04
#